data_655ca432638b6890c0db62ecab6e3c49
#
_entry.id   655ca432638b6890c0db62ecab6e3c49
#
_cell.length_a   1.000
_cell.length_b   1.000
_cell.length_c   1.000
_cell.angle_alpha   90.00
_cell.angle_beta   90.00
_cell.angle_gamma   90.00
#
_symmetry.space_group_name_H-M   'P 1'
#
loop_
_entity.id
_entity.type
_entity.pdbx_description
1 polymer ?
#
loop_
_entity_poly.entity_id
_entity_poly.type
_entity_poly.pdbx_seq_one_letter_code
_entity_poly.pdbx_strand_id
1 'polypeptide(L)'
;MLTYSFNERKEEPLYEYLYKEIKRDIEQGIIAPGEKLPSKRAFSRHLGVSLITVEGAYTQLIAEGYVISKERKGYYANSVLPEPTLTTQRHRQNSFEPSLKNKFQGALSRESKSEKREEKPSFFADLTGSEVARGRFPYGSWSKSIRDALSCESEQVLIGNSDTAGSRRLREVLANYLYSFRGMEVDPECIVIGAGSQILDNMIIQLLGQMHTYGIENPGYPRLQQLYRANRVNLVCLPLDDKGVVTEALYGSDVSVMHVMPSHQFPTGLITPISRRYELLAWASEGDRYLIEDDFDSEFRLTGRPIPSLQSIDKQGRVIYTNTFSKTLGPAFRLGYMVLPHALKERFDKTLSFYSCT
;
A
#
# COMPACT_ATOMS: atom_id res chain seq x y z
N MET A 1 -9.42 -17.34 -31.03
CA MET A 1 -8.50 -17.86 -30.02
C MET A 1 -7.37 -16.87 -29.92
N LEU A 2 -7.00 -16.42 -28.73
CA LEU A 2 -5.96 -15.42 -28.53
C LEU A 2 -4.61 -15.91 -29.08
N THR A 3 -3.92 -15.09 -29.86
CA THR A 3 -2.64 -15.44 -30.49
C THR A 3 -1.65 -14.31 -30.23
N TYR A 4 -0.48 -14.65 -29.71
CA TYR A 4 0.58 -13.69 -29.38
C TYR A 4 1.85 -14.07 -30.11
N SER A 5 2.54 -13.06 -30.68
CA SER A 5 3.84 -13.26 -31.35
C SER A 5 4.95 -13.01 -30.33
N PHE A 6 5.83 -13.98 -30.16
CA PHE A 6 6.97 -13.87 -29.27
C PHE A 6 8.23 -13.28 -29.94
N ASN A 7 8.13 -12.86 -31.20
CA ASN A 7 9.26 -12.30 -31.96
C ASN A 7 9.67 -10.91 -31.49
N GLU A 8 8.75 -10.17 -30.87
CA GLU A 8 9.00 -8.83 -30.34
C GLU A 8 9.51 -8.85 -28.90
N ARG A 9 9.65 -10.04 -28.33
CA ARG A 9 10.17 -10.23 -26.98
C ARG A 9 11.64 -9.82 -26.93
N LYS A 10 11.96 -8.78 -26.17
CA LYS A 10 13.33 -8.46 -25.76
C LYS A 10 13.85 -9.60 -24.84
N GLU A 11 14.81 -9.41 -24.01
CA GLU A 11 15.40 -10.43 -23.13
C GLU A 11 14.51 -10.88 -21.93
N GLU A 12 13.19 -10.62 -21.98
CA GLU A 12 12.29 -10.96 -20.88
C GLU A 12 11.81 -12.44 -20.92
N PRO A 13 11.49 -13.05 -19.75
CA PRO A 13 10.96 -14.42 -19.68
C PRO A 13 9.63 -14.56 -20.42
N LEU A 14 9.43 -15.72 -21.10
CA LEU A 14 8.22 -15.98 -21.89
C LEU A 14 6.90 -15.82 -21.12
N TYR A 15 6.87 -16.25 -19.85
CA TYR A 15 5.67 -16.14 -19.03
C TYR A 15 5.31 -14.68 -18.73
N GLU A 16 6.34 -13.84 -18.57
CA GLU A 16 6.18 -12.43 -18.28
C GLU A 16 5.65 -11.67 -19.49
N TYR A 17 6.20 -11.93 -20.66
CA TYR A 17 5.71 -11.37 -21.90
C TYR A 17 4.23 -11.75 -22.12
N LEU A 18 3.90 -13.05 -21.98
CA LEU A 18 2.53 -13.54 -22.13
C LEU A 18 1.57 -12.92 -21.11
N TYR A 19 2.01 -12.75 -19.86
CA TYR A 19 1.24 -12.07 -18.84
C TYR A 19 0.93 -10.62 -19.24
N LYS A 20 1.93 -9.86 -19.70
CA LYS A 20 1.75 -8.44 -20.10
C LYS A 20 0.80 -8.29 -21.28
N GLU A 21 0.90 -9.16 -22.26
CA GLU A 21 0.03 -9.14 -23.43
C GLU A 21 -1.43 -9.42 -23.06
N ILE A 22 -1.70 -10.48 -22.29
CA ILE A 22 -3.07 -10.78 -21.83
C ILE A 22 -3.61 -9.65 -20.95
N LYS A 23 -2.79 -9.11 -20.06
CA LYS A 23 -3.16 -7.98 -19.20
C LYS A 23 -3.57 -6.78 -20.04
N ARG A 24 -2.76 -6.41 -21.03
CA ARG A 24 -3.03 -5.29 -21.94
C ARG A 24 -4.35 -5.50 -22.69
N ASP A 25 -4.59 -6.71 -23.19
CA ASP A 25 -5.82 -7.03 -23.92
C ASP A 25 -7.07 -6.93 -23.04
N ILE A 26 -6.98 -7.27 -21.74
CA ILE A 26 -8.07 -7.08 -20.77
C ILE A 26 -8.26 -5.58 -20.48
N GLU A 27 -7.20 -4.83 -20.25
CA GLU A 27 -7.25 -3.39 -19.95
C GLU A 27 -7.80 -2.56 -21.14
N GLN A 28 -7.51 -3.00 -22.36
CA GLN A 28 -8.00 -2.36 -23.59
C GLN A 28 -9.38 -2.86 -24.02
N GLY A 29 -9.97 -3.82 -23.29
CA GLY A 29 -11.28 -4.38 -23.60
C GLY A 29 -11.29 -5.33 -24.83
N ILE A 30 -10.13 -5.71 -25.34
CA ILE A 30 -10.01 -6.72 -26.42
C ILE A 30 -10.50 -8.08 -25.92
N ILE A 31 -10.20 -8.39 -24.66
CA ILE A 31 -10.80 -9.49 -23.91
C ILE A 31 -11.89 -8.90 -23.03
N ALA A 32 -13.13 -9.21 -23.34
CA ALA A 32 -14.28 -8.63 -22.64
C ALA A 32 -14.40 -9.14 -21.19
N PRO A 33 -14.90 -8.34 -20.25
CA PRO A 33 -15.23 -8.79 -18.90
C PRO A 33 -16.13 -10.04 -18.93
N GLY A 34 -15.77 -11.06 -18.17
CA GLY A 34 -16.48 -12.34 -18.14
C GLY A 34 -16.17 -13.28 -19.32
N GLU A 35 -15.35 -12.88 -20.26
CA GLU A 35 -14.92 -13.73 -21.37
C GLU A 35 -14.07 -14.89 -20.86
N LYS A 36 -14.33 -16.08 -21.45
CA LYS A 36 -13.62 -17.30 -21.06
C LYS A 36 -12.28 -17.38 -21.75
N LEU A 37 -11.21 -17.45 -20.97
CA LEU A 37 -9.87 -17.70 -21.46
C LEU A 37 -9.65 -19.19 -21.76
N PRO A 38 -8.73 -19.54 -22.69
CA PRO A 38 -8.37 -20.92 -22.99
C PRO A 38 -7.86 -21.65 -21.74
N SER A 39 -8.04 -22.98 -21.69
CA SER A 39 -7.39 -23.76 -20.62
C SER A 39 -5.88 -23.71 -20.77
N LYS A 40 -5.13 -23.79 -19.66
CA LYS A 40 -3.65 -23.77 -19.67
C LYS A 40 -3.05 -24.73 -20.71
N ARG A 41 -3.56 -25.95 -20.80
CA ARG A 41 -3.08 -26.97 -21.76
C ARG A 41 -3.44 -26.63 -23.21
N ALA A 42 -4.63 -26.10 -23.45
CA ALA A 42 -5.05 -25.70 -24.79
C ALA A 42 -4.25 -24.52 -25.30
N PHE A 43 -4.00 -23.56 -24.41
CA PHE A 43 -3.28 -22.33 -24.72
C PHE A 43 -1.78 -22.58 -24.93
N SER A 44 -1.16 -23.40 -24.09
CA SER A 44 0.23 -23.86 -24.27
C SER A 44 0.44 -24.51 -25.66
N ARG A 45 -0.45 -25.42 -26.05
CA ARG A 45 -0.38 -26.06 -27.38
C ARG A 45 -0.59 -25.08 -28.53
N HIS A 46 -1.52 -24.16 -28.39
CA HIS A 46 -1.83 -23.18 -29.43
C HIS A 46 -0.69 -22.18 -29.65
N LEU A 47 -0.06 -21.71 -28.57
CA LEU A 47 1.05 -20.75 -28.64
C LEU A 47 2.43 -21.38 -28.83
N GLY A 48 2.53 -22.73 -28.79
CA GLY A 48 3.81 -23.42 -28.91
C GLY A 48 4.77 -23.18 -27.74
N VAL A 49 4.25 -22.85 -26.54
CA VAL A 49 5.05 -22.59 -25.35
C VAL A 49 4.84 -23.67 -24.29
N SER A 50 5.73 -23.72 -23.29
CA SER A 50 5.62 -24.69 -22.20
C SER A 50 4.34 -24.46 -21.36
N LEU A 51 3.80 -25.54 -20.77
CA LEU A 51 2.67 -25.44 -19.84
C LEU A 51 3.00 -24.52 -18.64
N ILE A 52 4.23 -24.60 -18.15
CA ILE A 52 4.73 -23.78 -17.02
C ILE A 52 4.70 -22.28 -17.37
N THR A 53 5.01 -21.92 -18.62
CA THR A 53 4.93 -20.53 -19.11
C THR A 53 3.50 -19.99 -19.01
N VAL A 54 2.51 -20.74 -19.49
CA VAL A 54 1.09 -20.32 -19.41
C VAL A 54 0.60 -20.34 -17.96
N GLU A 55 1.04 -21.31 -17.18
CA GLU A 55 0.70 -21.41 -15.78
C GLU A 55 1.23 -20.23 -14.95
N GLY A 56 2.48 -19.83 -15.18
CA GLY A 56 3.07 -18.63 -14.56
C GLY A 56 2.29 -17.37 -14.91
N ALA A 57 1.98 -17.16 -16.20
CA ALA A 57 1.19 -16.00 -16.64
C ALA A 57 -0.21 -15.98 -16.01
N TYR A 58 -0.92 -17.11 -16.02
CA TYR A 58 -2.26 -17.19 -15.42
C TYR A 58 -2.25 -17.02 -13.91
N THR A 59 -1.26 -17.57 -13.22
CA THR A 59 -1.10 -17.41 -11.77
C THR A 59 -0.93 -15.93 -11.42
N GLN A 60 -0.13 -15.20 -12.18
CA GLN A 60 0.07 -13.78 -11.99
C GLN A 60 -1.22 -12.98 -12.27
N LEU A 61 -1.90 -13.27 -13.40
CA LEU A 61 -3.18 -12.61 -13.74
C LEU A 61 -4.27 -12.86 -12.69
N ILE A 62 -4.31 -14.05 -12.09
CA ILE A 62 -5.24 -14.39 -11.02
C ILE A 62 -4.86 -13.65 -9.74
N ALA A 63 -3.59 -13.60 -9.37
CA ALA A 63 -3.11 -12.90 -8.20
C ALA A 63 -3.40 -11.40 -8.27
N GLU A 64 -3.30 -10.80 -9.46
CA GLU A 64 -3.61 -9.38 -9.69
C GLU A 64 -5.12 -9.12 -9.85
N GLY A 65 -5.94 -10.16 -9.99
CA GLY A 65 -7.39 -10.03 -10.14
C GLY A 65 -7.87 -9.72 -11.57
N TYR A 66 -7.00 -9.78 -12.58
CA TYR A 66 -7.40 -9.67 -14.00
C TYR A 66 -8.13 -10.90 -14.51
N VAL A 67 -7.87 -12.05 -13.90
CA VAL A 67 -8.47 -13.34 -14.27
C VAL A 67 -9.06 -14.01 -13.03
N ILE A 68 -10.25 -14.57 -13.16
CA ILE A 68 -10.91 -15.36 -12.12
C ILE A 68 -10.85 -16.82 -12.50
N SER A 69 -10.37 -17.69 -11.59
CA SER A 69 -10.46 -19.14 -11.72
C SER A 69 -11.78 -19.62 -11.11
N LYS A 70 -12.64 -20.22 -11.95
CA LYS A 70 -13.88 -20.87 -11.45
C LYS A 70 -13.66 -22.38 -11.44
N GLU A 71 -13.84 -22.98 -10.27
CA GLU A 71 -13.63 -24.44 -10.10
C GLU A 71 -14.43 -25.25 -11.13
N ARG A 72 -13.75 -26.18 -11.82
CA ARG A 72 -14.29 -27.04 -12.90
C ARG A 72 -14.84 -26.30 -14.13
N LYS A 73 -14.86 -24.96 -14.16
CA LYS A 73 -15.38 -24.14 -15.28
C LYS A 73 -14.27 -23.46 -16.09
N GLY A 74 -13.11 -23.21 -15.48
CA GLY A 74 -11.95 -22.64 -16.15
C GLY A 74 -11.64 -21.20 -15.75
N TYR A 75 -10.99 -20.46 -16.63
CA TYR A 75 -10.47 -19.11 -16.40
C TYR A 75 -11.31 -18.08 -17.13
N TYR A 76 -11.59 -16.95 -16.51
CA TYR A 76 -12.44 -15.88 -17.05
C TYR A 76 -11.80 -14.53 -16.79
N ALA A 77 -11.85 -13.62 -17.77
CA ALA A 77 -11.45 -12.24 -17.57
C ALA A 77 -12.36 -11.57 -16.54
N ASN A 78 -11.78 -10.77 -15.64
CA ASN A 78 -12.51 -10.00 -14.65
C ASN A 78 -12.86 -8.61 -15.20
N SER A 79 -13.86 -7.97 -14.64
CA SER A 79 -14.11 -6.54 -14.85
C SER A 79 -13.07 -5.74 -14.08
N VAL A 80 -12.18 -5.06 -14.79
CA VAL A 80 -11.09 -4.29 -14.20
C VAL A 80 -11.43 -2.80 -14.14
N LEU A 81 -12.33 -2.37 -15.01
CA LEU A 81 -12.82 -0.99 -15.02
C LEU A 81 -14.15 -0.92 -14.26
N PRO A 82 -14.39 0.11 -13.44
CA PRO A 82 -15.70 0.34 -12.87
C PRO A 82 -16.68 0.57 -14.03
N GLU A 83 -17.75 -0.20 -14.07
CA GLU A 83 -18.86 0.12 -14.97
C GLU A 83 -19.34 1.54 -14.64
N PRO A 84 -19.53 2.42 -15.63
CA PRO A 84 -20.12 3.74 -15.37
C PRO A 84 -21.54 3.52 -14.85
N THR A 85 -21.71 3.59 -13.55
CA THR A 85 -23.02 3.48 -12.90
C THR A 85 -23.80 4.75 -13.12
N LEU A 86 -24.46 4.84 -14.29
CA LEU A 86 -25.62 5.70 -14.46
C LEU A 86 -26.83 4.94 -13.90
N THR A 87 -27.01 5.00 -12.60
CA THR A 87 -28.32 4.75 -11.99
C THR A 87 -28.44 5.45 -10.65
N THR A 88 -28.99 6.63 -10.71
CA THR A 88 -29.68 7.29 -9.60
C THR A 88 -30.79 6.36 -9.08
N GLN A 89 -30.55 5.59 -8.07
CA GLN A 89 -31.60 5.05 -7.22
C GLN A 89 -31.38 5.55 -5.80
N ARG A 90 -32.23 6.52 -5.47
CA ARG A 90 -32.49 6.97 -4.10
C ARG A 90 -32.85 5.75 -3.25
N HIS A 91 -31.97 5.31 -2.39
CA HIS A 91 -32.33 4.41 -1.31
C HIS A 91 -32.60 5.19 -0.02
N ARG A 92 -33.76 4.88 0.52
CA ARG A 92 -34.37 5.40 1.75
C ARG A 92 -33.38 5.32 2.91
N GLN A 93 -33.33 6.44 3.61
CA GLN A 93 -32.78 6.57 4.95
C GLN A 93 -33.35 5.51 5.89
N ASN A 94 -32.51 4.65 6.40
CA ASN A 94 -32.73 3.97 7.65
C ASN A 94 -31.82 4.64 8.69
N SER A 95 -32.48 5.40 9.54
CA SER A 95 -31.90 6.05 10.72
C SER A 95 -31.38 5.01 11.70
N PHE A 96 -30.06 4.91 11.84
CA PHE A 96 -29.44 4.32 13.01
C PHE A 96 -29.09 5.44 13.99
N GLU A 97 -29.82 5.52 15.07
CA GLU A 97 -29.48 6.37 16.21
C GLU A 97 -28.22 5.83 16.92
N PRO A 98 -27.22 6.65 17.19
CA PRO A 98 -26.15 6.27 18.09
C PRO A 98 -26.49 6.65 19.52
N SER A 99 -26.90 5.67 20.31
CA SER A 99 -26.92 5.79 21.75
C SER A 99 -25.51 5.60 22.31
N LEU A 100 -24.79 6.68 22.52
CA LEU A 100 -23.57 6.71 23.30
C LEU A 100 -23.46 8.04 24.08
N LYS A 101 -24.27 8.13 25.13
CA LYS A 101 -23.98 9.07 26.23
C LYS A 101 -23.38 8.30 27.41
N ASN A 102 -22.27 8.86 27.94
CA ASN A 102 -21.69 8.67 29.25
C ASN A 102 -20.89 7.40 29.52
N LYS A 103 -19.55 7.56 29.46
CA LYS A 103 -18.64 7.12 30.55
C LYS A 103 -17.20 7.58 30.24
N PHE A 104 -16.93 8.87 30.40
CA PHE A 104 -15.55 9.36 30.55
C PHE A 104 -15.51 10.42 31.67
N GLN A 105 -15.63 9.94 32.91
CA GLN A 105 -15.13 10.63 34.08
C GLN A 105 -14.55 9.57 35.00
N GLY A 106 -13.24 9.54 35.16
CA GLY A 106 -12.58 8.75 36.18
C GLY A 106 -11.40 7.92 35.73
N ALA A 107 -10.33 8.52 35.22
CA ALA A 107 -9.02 7.88 35.15
C ALA A 107 -7.87 8.89 35.03
N LEU A 108 -7.84 9.88 35.93
CA LEU A 108 -6.66 10.72 36.10
C LEU A 108 -6.36 10.80 37.62
N SER A 109 -6.01 9.67 38.18
CA SER A 109 -5.28 9.57 39.44
C SER A 109 -5.00 8.10 39.76
N ARG A 110 -3.92 7.57 39.23
CA ARG A 110 -3.24 6.43 39.84
C ARG A 110 -1.75 6.69 39.83
N GLU A 111 -1.28 6.93 41.05
CA GLU A 111 0.10 7.05 41.47
C GLU A 111 0.92 5.85 40.94
N SER A 112 2.15 6.15 40.59
CA SER A 112 3.21 5.22 40.27
C SER A 112 3.40 4.17 41.35
N LYS A 113 2.74 3.04 41.27
CA LYS A 113 3.19 1.83 41.94
C LYS A 113 4.20 1.13 41.03
N SER A 114 5.39 0.89 41.55
CA SER A 114 6.43 0.07 40.97
C SER A 114 5.83 -1.19 40.35
N GLU A 115 5.76 -1.24 39.02
CA GLU A 115 5.35 -2.44 38.31
C GLU A 115 6.37 -3.55 38.60
N LYS A 116 5.95 -4.52 39.40
CA LYS A 116 6.56 -5.84 39.34
C LYS A 116 6.50 -6.25 37.88
N ARG A 117 7.65 -6.53 37.27
CA ARG A 117 7.70 -7.18 35.97
C ARG A 117 6.89 -8.47 36.08
N GLU A 118 5.65 -8.45 35.58
CA GLU A 118 4.89 -9.66 35.34
C GLU A 118 5.71 -10.50 34.37
N GLU A 119 6.09 -11.68 34.77
CA GLU A 119 6.72 -12.65 33.87
C GLU A 119 5.76 -12.85 32.71
N LYS A 120 6.13 -12.43 31.50
CA LYS A 120 5.34 -12.67 30.30
C LYS A 120 5.10 -14.17 30.18
N PRO A 121 3.87 -14.62 29.97
CA PRO A 121 3.59 -16.04 29.78
C PRO A 121 4.46 -16.60 28.66
N SER A 122 5.15 -17.72 28.93
CA SER A 122 5.98 -18.41 27.97
C SER A 122 5.07 -19.12 26.97
N PHE A 123 4.94 -18.56 25.77
CA PHE A 123 4.23 -19.19 24.67
C PHE A 123 5.16 -20.12 23.89
N PHE A 124 4.63 -21.21 23.34
CA PHE A 124 5.35 -22.07 22.39
C PHE A 124 5.79 -21.28 21.15
N ALA A 125 4.93 -20.39 20.65
CA ALA A 125 5.23 -19.44 19.59
C ALA A 125 4.47 -18.13 19.87
N ASP A 126 5.18 -17.02 19.83
CA ASP A 126 4.58 -15.68 19.86
C ASP A 126 4.47 -15.16 18.42
N LEU A 127 3.24 -15.14 17.90
CA LEU A 127 2.93 -14.65 16.54
C LEU A 127 2.55 -13.16 16.53
N THR A 128 2.57 -12.48 17.66
CA THR A 128 2.36 -11.02 17.75
C THR A 128 3.57 -10.23 17.29
N GLY A 129 4.68 -10.92 17.03
CA GLY A 129 6.04 -10.40 16.92
C GLY A 129 6.22 -9.27 15.92
N SER A 130 6.66 -8.14 16.45
CA SER A 130 7.34 -7.07 15.72
C SER A 130 8.86 -7.13 15.91
N GLU A 131 9.39 -8.17 16.54
CA GLU A 131 10.81 -8.30 16.83
C GLU A 131 11.53 -9.05 15.71
N VAL A 132 12.70 -8.57 15.35
CA VAL A 132 13.60 -9.32 14.45
C VAL A 132 14.11 -10.55 15.20
N ALA A 133 14.05 -11.73 14.58
CA ALA A 133 14.53 -12.95 15.17
C ALA A 133 16.03 -12.81 15.57
N ARG A 134 16.34 -13.18 16.81
CA ARG A 134 17.71 -13.10 17.35
C ARG A 134 18.69 -13.84 16.44
N GLY A 135 19.84 -13.23 16.15
CA GLY A 135 20.89 -13.83 15.31
C GLY A 135 20.62 -13.78 13.79
N ARG A 136 19.50 -13.22 13.33
CA ARG A 136 19.19 -13.09 11.89
C ARG A 136 19.59 -11.74 11.29
N PHE A 137 19.89 -10.75 12.14
CA PHE A 137 20.34 -9.45 11.64
C PHE A 137 21.75 -9.56 11.03
N PRO A 138 21.99 -9.06 9.81
CA PRO A 138 23.25 -9.21 9.08
C PRO A 138 24.32 -8.21 9.58
N TYR A 139 24.78 -8.35 10.82
CA TYR A 139 25.73 -7.42 11.46
C TYR A 139 26.98 -7.14 10.65
N GLY A 140 27.53 -8.17 9.98
CA GLY A 140 28.75 -8.03 9.18
C GLY A 140 28.57 -7.07 8.00
N SER A 141 27.52 -7.28 7.21
CA SER A 141 27.18 -6.41 6.08
C SER A 141 26.81 -4.99 6.56
N TRP A 142 26.04 -4.90 7.64
CA TRP A 142 25.65 -3.61 8.21
C TRP A 142 26.85 -2.80 8.70
N SER A 143 27.75 -3.43 9.46
CA SER A 143 28.98 -2.79 9.96
C SER A 143 29.92 -2.36 8.82
N LYS A 144 29.96 -3.15 7.73
CA LYS A 144 30.71 -2.76 6.53
C LYS A 144 30.10 -1.52 5.89
N SER A 145 28.78 -1.50 5.66
CA SER A 145 28.08 -0.35 5.05
C SER A 145 28.26 0.92 5.87
N ILE A 146 28.24 0.85 7.22
CA ILE A 146 28.50 2.01 8.08
C ILE A 146 29.92 2.52 7.90
N ARG A 147 30.93 1.61 7.91
CA ARG A 147 32.32 2.03 7.71
C ARG A 147 32.55 2.64 6.31
N ASP A 148 31.94 2.04 5.28
CA ASP A 148 32.04 2.55 3.93
C ASP A 148 31.41 3.96 3.84
N ALA A 149 30.23 4.19 4.44
CA ALA A 149 29.61 5.49 4.49
C ALA A 149 30.48 6.53 5.21
N LEU A 150 31.03 6.21 6.39
CA LEU A 150 31.90 7.09 7.16
C LEU A 150 33.23 7.40 6.43
N SER A 151 33.68 6.49 5.58
CA SER A 151 34.95 6.66 4.84
C SER A 151 34.79 7.37 3.50
N CYS A 152 33.62 7.26 2.88
CA CYS A 152 33.38 7.76 1.52
C CYS A 152 32.62 9.10 1.48
N GLU A 153 31.85 9.41 2.53
CA GLU A 153 31.07 10.65 2.57
C GLU A 153 31.89 11.81 3.14
N SER A 154 31.60 13.02 2.65
CA SER A 154 32.20 14.22 3.20
C SER A 154 31.67 14.52 4.60
N GLU A 155 32.48 15.19 5.44
CA GLU A 155 32.07 15.64 6.76
C GLU A 155 30.76 16.48 6.70
N GLN A 156 30.65 17.31 5.67
CA GLN A 156 29.46 18.15 5.46
C GLN A 156 28.17 17.30 5.24
N VAL A 157 28.28 16.15 4.58
CA VAL A 157 27.13 15.23 4.39
C VAL A 157 26.79 14.50 5.68
N LEU A 158 27.81 14.13 6.47
CA LEU A 158 27.62 13.33 7.71
C LEU A 158 27.10 14.16 8.87
N ILE A 159 27.51 15.40 9.03
CA ILE A 159 27.20 16.26 10.18
C ILE A 159 26.51 17.58 9.81
N GLY A 160 26.35 17.88 8.53
CA GLY A 160 25.64 19.06 8.04
C GLY A 160 24.11 18.94 8.21
N ASN A 161 23.44 20.08 8.08
CA ASN A 161 21.97 20.09 8.04
C ASN A 161 21.48 19.33 6.81
N SER A 162 20.62 18.35 7.02
CA SER A 162 19.91 17.69 5.94
C SER A 162 18.80 18.58 5.38
N ASP A 163 18.44 18.37 4.13
CA ASP A 163 17.24 18.92 3.52
C ASP A 163 16.00 18.51 4.35
N THR A 164 14.98 19.38 4.41
CA THR A 164 13.72 19.11 5.12
C THR A 164 13.06 17.79 4.70
N ALA A 165 13.14 17.48 3.40
CA ALA A 165 12.63 16.21 2.86
C ALA A 165 13.59 15.02 3.12
N GLY A 166 14.74 15.25 3.73
CA GLY A 166 15.78 14.24 3.97
C GLY A 166 16.85 14.18 2.89
N SER A 167 17.88 13.36 3.14
CA SER A 167 19.04 13.23 2.25
C SER A 167 18.62 13.01 0.80
N ARG A 168 19.05 13.90 -0.09
CA ARG A 168 18.76 13.82 -1.53
C ARG A 168 19.26 12.51 -2.13
N ARG A 169 20.46 12.08 -1.76
CA ARG A 169 21.01 10.80 -2.20
C ARG A 169 20.13 9.62 -1.80
N LEU A 170 19.59 9.61 -0.58
CA LEU A 170 18.68 8.56 -0.15
C LEU A 170 17.37 8.61 -0.94
N ARG A 171 16.83 9.80 -1.22
CA ARG A 171 15.62 9.97 -2.04
C ARG A 171 15.82 9.45 -3.47
N GLU A 172 16.96 9.72 -4.09
CA GLU A 172 17.34 9.19 -5.41
C GLU A 172 17.46 7.66 -5.42
N VAL A 173 18.08 7.08 -4.38
CA VAL A 173 18.18 5.63 -4.22
C VAL A 173 16.80 4.99 -4.02
N LEU A 174 15.93 5.62 -3.22
CA LEU A 174 14.55 5.16 -3.01
C LEU A 174 13.73 5.23 -4.29
N ALA A 175 13.84 6.28 -5.10
CA ALA A 175 13.16 6.37 -6.39
C ALA A 175 13.57 5.22 -7.33
N ASN A 176 14.87 4.93 -7.45
CA ASN A 176 15.38 3.81 -8.22
C ASN A 176 14.91 2.44 -7.66
N TYR A 177 14.87 2.31 -6.34
CA TYR A 177 14.35 1.13 -5.67
C TYR A 177 12.86 0.92 -5.98
N LEU A 178 12.04 1.95 -5.85
CA LEU A 178 10.62 1.91 -6.14
C LEU A 178 10.34 1.58 -7.62
N TYR A 179 11.12 2.14 -8.53
CA TYR A 179 11.04 1.78 -9.94
C TYR A 179 11.32 0.29 -10.17
N SER A 180 12.44 -0.19 -9.65
CA SER A 180 12.89 -1.56 -9.89
C SER A 180 12.01 -2.58 -9.17
N PHE A 181 11.52 -2.24 -7.99
CA PHE A 181 10.83 -3.17 -7.09
C PHE A 181 9.31 -3.12 -7.22
N ARG A 182 8.72 -1.93 -7.42
CA ARG A 182 7.27 -1.69 -7.47
C ARG A 182 6.78 -1.21 -8.84
N GLY A 183 7.68 -0.90 -9.79
CA GLY A 183 7.33 -0.30 -11.06
C GLY A 183 6.78 1.12 -10.93
N MET A 184 7.12 1.80 -9.84
CA MET A 184 6.69 3.17 -9.56
C MET A 184 7.67 4.17 -10.14
N GLU A 185 7.22 5.03 -11.04
CA GLU A 185 8.00 6.17 -11.54
C GLU A 185 7.78 7.36 -10.60
N VAL A 186 8.77 7.63 -9.75
CA VAL A 186 8.68 8.63 -8.70
C VAL A 186 9.79 9.67 -8.88
N ASP A 187 9.41 10.94 -8.85
CA ASP A 187 10.37 12.03 -8.74
C ASP A 187 11.00 12.00 -7.33
N PRO A 188 12.35 11.91 -7.20
CA PRO A 188 13.03 12.00 -5.92
C PRO A 188 12.65 13.23 -5.09
N GLU A 189 12.28 14.34 -5.74
CA GLU A 189 11.83 15.54 -5.04
C GLU A 189 10.47 15.37 -4.38
N CYS A 190 9.65 14.42 -4.82
CA CYS A 190 8.36 14.06 -4.20
C CYS A 190 8.49 13.11 -3.01
N ILE A 191 9.70 12.60 -2.71
CA ILE A 191 9.95 11.72 -1.58
C ILE A 191 10.27 12.55 -0.34
N VAL A 192 9.63 12.23 0.78
CA VAL A 192 9.93 12.79 2.11
C VAL A 192 10.28 11.65 3.05
N ILE A 193 11.45 11.75 3.71
CA ILE A 193 11.95 10.77 4.67
C ILE A 193 11.49 11.15 6.07
N GLY A 194 11.15 10.17 6.90
CA GLY A 194 10.74 10.40 8.27
C GLY A 194 11.09 9.26 9.22
N ALA A 195 10.97 9.52 10.51
CA ALA A 195 11.29 8.58 11.58
C ALA A 195 10.19 7.51 11.81
N GLY A 196 9.82 6.80 10.74
CA GLY A 196 8.80 5.75 10.72
C GLY A 196 7.39 6.29 10.47
N SER A 197 6.42 5.36 10.29
CA SER A 197 5.06 5.69 9.83
C SER A 197 4.34 6.72 10.71
N GLN A 198 4.45 6.61 12.03
CA GLN A 198 3.73 7.52 12.96
C GLN A 198 4.10 9.00 12.76
N ILE A 199 5.37 9.30 12.45
CA ILE A 199 5.79 10.68 12.17
C ILE A 199 5.28 11.10 10.80
N LEU A 200 5.37 10.22 9.80
CA LEU A 200 4.84 10.47 8.46
C LEU A 200 3.33 10.70 8.48
N ASP A 201 2.57 9.87 9.20
CA ASP A 201 1.12 10.03 9.36
C ASP A 201 0.76 11.36 10.03
N ASN A 202 1.52 11.78 11.05
CA ASN A 202 1.32 13.10 11.67
C ASN A 202 1.58 14.24 10.66
N MET A 203 2.64 14.13 9.86
CA MET A 203 2.92 15.12 8.81
C MET A 203 1.82 15.16 7.75
N ILE A 204 1.28 13.99 7.34
CA ILE A 204 0.16 13.90 6.40
C ILE A 204 -1.09 14.58 6.96
N ILE A 205 -1.42 14.34 8.24
CA ILE A 205 -2.56 14.99 8.90
C ILE A 205 -2.37 16.51 8.93
N GLN A 206 -1.17 17.01 9.21
CA GLN A 206 -0.89 18.44 9.18
C GLN A 206 -0.94 19.03 7.78
N LEU A 207 -0.46 18.26 6.79
CA LEU A 207 -0.45 18.66 5.39
C LEU A 207 -1.86 18.77 4.82
N LEU A 208 -2.70 17.77 5.03
CA LEU A 208 -4.07 17.74 4.53
C LEU A 208 -5.01 18.61 5.38
N GLY A 209 -4.81 18.60 6.69
CA GLY A 209 -5.58 19.38 7.65
C GLY A 209 -6.58 18.54 8.46
N GLN A 210 -6.98 19.10 9.62
CA GLN A 210 -7.88 18.44 10.57
C GLN A 210 -9.36 18.54 10.16
N MET A 211 -9.68 19.35 9.17
CA MET A 211 -11.08 19.51 8.69
C MET A 211 -11.54 18.36 7.81
N HIS A 212 -10.62 17.54 7.30
CA HIS A 212 -10.95 16.32 6.60
C HIS A 212 -11.51 15.25 7.54
N THR A 213 -12.44 14.46 7.07
CA THR A 213 -12.85 13.22 7.72
C THR A 213 -11.97 12.09 7.21
N TYR A 214 -11.25 11.47 8.13
CA TYR A 214 -10.34 10.37 7.82
C TYR A 214 -11.03 9.02 7.97
N GLY A 215 -10.87 8.17 6.98
CA GLY A 215 -11.34 6.78 7.00
C GLY A 215 -10.19 5.82 7.27
N ILE A 216 -10.45 4.78 8.04
CA ILE A 216 -9.55 3.63 8.22
C ILE A 216 -10.32 2.33 8.06
N GLU A 217 -9.60 1.28 7.71
CA GLU A 217 -10.11 -0.08 7.59
C GLU A 217 -10.55 -0.65 8.96
N ASN A 218 -11.64 -1.43 8.97
CA ASN A 218 -12.13 -2.11 10.16
C ASN A 218 -12.57 -3.57 9.83
N PRO A 219 -11.84 -4.61 10.34
CA PRO A 219 -10.72 -4.52 11.27
C PRO A 219 -9.47 -3.88 10.64
N GLY A 220 -8.66 -3.21 11.46
CA GLY A 220 -7.47 -2.47 11.03
C GLY A 220 -6.41 -2.35 12.12
N TYR A 221 -5.35 -1.60 11.84
CA TYR A 221 -4.23 -1.44 12.75
C TYR A 221 -4.58 -0.53 13.95
N PRO A 222 -4.58 -1.07 15.19
CA PRO A 222 -5.08 -0.32 16.35
C PRO A 222 -4.30 0.96 16.67
N ARG A 223 -2.98 0.98 16.41
CA ARG A 223 -2.14 2.16 16.67
C ARG A 223 -2.47 3.30 15.70
N LEU A 224 -2.86 2.98 14.48
CA LEU A 224 -3.32 3.97 13.50
C LEU A 224 -4.58 4.68 14.01
N GLN A 225 -5.55 3.91 14.51
CA GLN A 225 -6.76 4.48 15.12
C GLN A 225 -6.44 5.40 16.32
N GLN A 226 -5.49 4.98 17.17
CA GLN A 226 -5.04 5.80 18.30
C GLN A 226 -4.37 7.10 17.84
N LEU A 227 -3.56 7.03 16.79
CA LEU A 227 -2.86 8.19 16.22
C LEU A 227 -3.86 9.22 15.67
N TYR A 228 -4.83 8.79 14.87
CA TYR A 228 -5.86 9.68 14.33
C TYR A 228 -6.69 10.33 15.45
N ARG A 229 -7.09 9.56 16.47
CA ARG A 229 -7.80 10.08 17.64
C ARG A 229 -6.96 11.09 18.43
N ALA A 230 -5.66 10.82 18.61
CA ALA A 230 -4.75 11.73 19.30
C ALA A 230 -4.61 13.07 18.55
N ASN A 231 -4.69 13.05 17.23
CA ASN A 231 -4.68 14.25 16.39
C ASN A 231 -6.05 14.96 16.32
N ARG A 232 -7.08 14.44 17.01
CA ARG A 232 -8.43 15.04 17.09
C ARG A 232 -9.12 15.25 15.74
N VAL A 233 -8.78 14.43 14.74
CA VAL A 233 -9.46 14.44 13.46
C VAL A 233 -10.78 13.65 13.53
N ASN A 234 -11.74 13.98 12.66
CA ASN A 234 -12.93 13.16 12.47
C ASN A 234 -12.50 11.81 11.88
N LEU A 235 -12.84 10.71 12.55
CA LEU A 235 -12.42 9.36 12.16
C LEU A 235 -13.61 8.44 11.96
N VAL A 236 -13.67 7.81 10.79
CA VAL A 236 -14.65 6.79 10.42
C VAL A 236 -13.94 5.46 10.21
N CYS A 237 -14.46 4.39 10.83
CA CYS A 237 -13.98 3.02 10.61
C CYS A 237 -14.88 2.35 9.57
N LEU A 238 -14.34 1.99 8.41
CA LEU A 238 -15.08 1.42 7.29
C LEU A 238 -14.94 -0.10 7.23
N PRO A 239 -16.03 -0.83 6.95
CA PRO A 239 -16.02 -2.28 6.88
C PRO A 239 -15.20 -2.78 5.69
N LEU A 240 -14.71 -4.03 5.82
CA LEU A 240 -14.04 -4.77 4.77
C LEU A 240 -14.93 -5.90 4.26
N ASP A 241 -14.79 -6.22 2.99
CA ASP A 241 -15.25 -7.45 2.37
C ASP A 241 -14.05 -8.35 1.95
N ASP A 242 -14.26 -9.30 1.08
CA ASP A 242 -13.22 -10.19 0.53
C ASP A 242 -12.25 -9.49 -0.44
N LYS A 243 -12.50 -8.22 -0.81
CA LYS A 243 -11.68 -7.41 -1.71
C LYS A 243 -11.03 -6.19 -1.05
N GLY A 244 -11.29 -5.93 0.22
CA GLY A 244 -10.81 -4.76 0.96
C GLY A 244 -11.93 -3.85 1.42
N VAL A 245 -11.67 -2.55 1.50
CA VAL A 245 -12.68 -1.57 1.91
C VAL A 245 -13.92 -1.63 1.01
N VAL A 246 -15.08 -1.72 1.64
CA VAL A 246 -16.38 -1.68 0.94
C VAL A 246 -16.61 -0.29 0.36
N THR A 247 -16.57 -0.18 -0.98
CA THR A 247 -16.64 1.11 -1.66
C THR A 247 -17.99 1.79 -1.50
N GLU A 248 -19.11 1.03 -1.42
CA GLU A 248 -20.42 1.56 -1.15
C GLU A 248 -20.50 2.27 0.22
N ALA A 249 -19.84 1.68 1.25
CA ALA A 249 -19.75 2.31 2.56
C ALA A 249 -18.88 3.57 2.53
N LEU A 250 -17.81 3.56 1.72
CA LEU A 250 -16.94 4.71 1.51
C LEU A 250 -17.68 5.86 0.82
N TYR A 251 -18.42 5.58 -0.26
CA TYR A 251 -19.26 6.58 -0.95
C TYR A 251 -20.42 7.09 -0.08
N GLY A 252 -20.95 6.26 0.80
CA GLY A 252 -22.03 6.61 1.73
C GLY A 252 -21.58 7.38 2.98
N SER A 253 -20.29 7.68 3.11
CA SER A 253 -19.68 8.36 4.25
C SER A 253 -19.20 9.77 3.91
N ASP A 254 -18.91 10.57 4.95
CA ASP A 254 -18.28 11.89 4.81
C ASP A 254 -16.73 11.81 4.71
N VAL A 255 -16.17 10.62 4.49
CA VAL A 255 -14.73 10.43 4.38
C VAL A 255 -14.19 11.16 3.15
N SER A 256 -13.12 11.92 3.35
CA SER A 256 -12.39 12.61 2.28
C SER A 256 -10.92 12.18 2.19
N VAL A 257 -10.40 11.53 3.23
CA VAL A 257 -9.06 10.92 3.22
C VAL A 257 -9.19 9.48 3.70
N MET A 258 -8.89 8.50 2.85
CA MET A 258 -8.97 7.09 3.19
C MET A 258 -7.59 6.46 3.32
N HIS A 259 -7.29 5.89 4.49
CA HIS A 259 -6.05 5.15 4.74
C HIS A 259 -6.29 3.66 4.53
N VAL A 260 -5.55 3.06 3.60
CA VAL A 260 -5.70 1.66 3.18
C VAL A 260 -4.36 0.93 3.16
N MET A 261 -4.40 -0.39 3.37
CA MET A 261 -3.26 -1.31 3.27
C MET A 261 -3.50 -2.33 2.14
N PRO A 262 -3.44 -1.91 0.86
CA PRO A 262 -3.96 -2.73 -0.23
C PRO A 262 -3.06 -3.89 -0.64
N SER A 263 -1.77 -3.86 -0.29
CA SER A 263 -0.83 -4.94 -0.60
C SER A 263 -0.90 -6.08 0.42
N HIS A 264 -1.22 -5.74 1.69
CA HIS A 264 -1.29 -6.69 2.79
C HIS A 264 -2.09 -6.08 3.94
N GLN A 265 -3.40 -6.22 3.89
CA GLN A 265 -4.28 -5.64 4.89
C GLN A 265 -4.01 -6.22 6.30
N PHE A 266 -3.81 -5.34 7.27
CA PHE A 266 -3.65 -5.77 8.66
C PHE A 266 -4.99 -5.68 9.41
N PRO A 267 -5.45 -6.74 10.12
CA PRO A 267 -4.74 -7.98 10.40
C PRO A 267 -5.12 -9.16 9.50
N THR A 268 -5.96 -8.97 8.47
CA THR A 268 -6.57 -10.06 7.71
C THR A 268 -5.62 -10.73 6.72
N GLY A 269 -4.54 -10.04 6.30
CA GLY A 269 -3.64 -10.49 5.24
C GLY A 269 -4.26 -10.41 3.84
N LEU A 270 -5.41 -9.76 3.70
CA LEU A 270 -6.12 -9.62 2.44
C LEU A 270 -5.31 -8.74 1.48
N ILE A 271 -5.29 -9.14 0.22
CA ILE A 271 -4.68 -8.37 -0.87
C ILE A 271 -5.81 -7.77 -1.69
N THR A 272 -5.88 -6.45 -1.73
CA THR A 272 -6.88 -5.72 -2.51
C THR A 272 -6.66 -5.94 -4.00
N PRO A 273 -7.60 -6.55 -4.73
CA PRO A 273 -7.46 -6.83 -6.16
C PRO A 273 -7.48 -5.54 -6.98
N ILE A 274 -6.98 -5.62 -8.21
CA ILE A 274 -6.82 -4.46 -9.08
C ILE A 274 -8.15 -3.74 -9.35
N SER A 275 -9.27 -4.48 -9.47
CA SER A 275 -10.59 -3.89 -9.66
C SER A 275 -10.97 -2.94 -8.52
N ARG A 276 -10.80 -3.38 -7.26
CA ARG A 276 -11.08 -2.55 -6.09
C ARG A 276 -10.10 -1.36 -5.99
N ARG A 277 -8.85 -1.52 -6.45
CA ARG A 277 -7.90 -0.39 -6.52
C ARG A 277 -8.39 0.70 -7.47
N TYR A 278 -8.95 0.33 -8.64
CA TYR A 278 -9.56 1.30 -9.54
C TYR A 278 -10.83 1.93 -8.98
N GLU A 279 -11.67 1.19 -8.24
CA GLU A 279 -12.84 1.76 -7.54
C GLU A 279 -12.41 2.82 -6.50
N LEU A 280 -11.35 2.54 -5.73
CA LEU A 280 -10.79 3.49 -4.76
C LEU A 280 -10.22 4.74 -5.44
N LEU A 281 -9.50 4.56 -6.55
CA LEU A 281 -8.98 5.69 -7.34
C LEU A 281 -10.12 6.52 -7.98
N ALA A 282 -11.17 5.87 -8.48
CA ALA A 282 -12.34 6.57 -8.97
C ALA A 282 -12.99 7.42 -7.87
N TRP A 283 -13.17 6.84 -6.68
CA TRP A 283 -13.67 7.59 -5.52
C TRP A 283 -12.77 8.79 -5.17
N ALA A 284 -11.46 8.62 -5.17
CA ALA A 284 -10.52 9.69 -4.84
C ALA A 284 -10.49 10.79 -5.91
N SER A 285 -10.83 10.46 -7.16
CA SER A 285 -10.88 11.42 -8.27
C SER A 285 -12.08 12.37 -8.22
N GLU A 286 -13.09 12.04 -7.41
CA GLU A 286 -14.32 12.82 -7.26
C GLU A 286 -14.17 13.89 -6.16
N GLY A 287 -13.58 15.03 -6.47
CA GLY A 287 -13.46 16.17 -5.55
C GLY A 287 -12.13 16.23 -4.80
N ASP A 288 -12.14 16.81 -3.60
CA ASP A 288 -10.93 16.98 -2.77
C ASP A 288 -10.75 15.78 -1.84
N ARG A 289 -10.45 14.63 -2.44
CA ARG A 289 -10.28 13.35 -1.74
C ARG A 289 -8.89 12.79 -1.97
N TYR A 290 -8.36 12.07 -0.96
CA TYR A 290 -7.04 11.46 -1.02
C TYR A 290 -7.07 10.03 -0.49
N LEU A 291 -6.17 9.21 -1.01
CA LEU A 291 -5.85 7.89 -0.49
C LEU A 291 -4.47 7.93 0.16
N ILE A 292 -4.34 7.35 1.34
CA ILE A 292 -3.04 7.05 1.95
C ILE A 292 -2.84 5.55 1.79
N GLU A 293 -1.87 5.17 0.97
CA GLU A 293 -1.48 3.78 0.74
C GLU A 293 -0.33 3.42 1.69
N ASP A 294 -0.61 2.61 2.72
CA ASP A 294 0.40 2.08 3.63
C ASP A 294 0.88 0.71 3.13
N ASP A 295 2.12 0.66 2.66
CA ASP A 295 2.74 -0.49 1.99
C ASP A 295 3.88 -1.09 2.85
N PHE A 296 3.62 -1.29 4.13
CA PHE A 296 4.59 -1.52 5.22
C PHE A 296 5.43 -2.80 5.12
N ASP A 297 5.08 -3.78 4.28
CA ASP A 297 5.75 -5.09 4.18
C ASP A 297 5.76 -5.68 2.76
N SER A 298 5.59 -4.84 1.75
CA SER A 298 5.55 -5.25 0.33
C SER A 298 6.83 -5.90 -0.18
N GLU A 299 7.94 -5.78 0.55
CA GLU A 299 9.19 -6.46 0.29
C GLU A 299 9.10 -7.97 0.49
N PHE A 300 8.19 -8.44 1.37
CA PHE A 300 8.03 -9.85 1.67
C PHE A 300 7.06 -10.50 0.69
N ARG A 301 7.61 -11.16 -0.31
CA ARG A 301 6.85 -11.84 -1.35
C ARG A 301 6.90 -13.34 -1.13
N LEU A 302 5.73 -13.94 -0.96
CA LEU A 302 5.62 -15.39 -0.86
C LEU A 302 5.48 -16.03 -2.25
N THR A 303 4.83 -15.37 -3.19
CA THR A 303 4.61 -15.87 -4.55
C THR A 303 4.42 -14.73 -5.55
N GLY A 304 4.94 -14.90 -6.77
CA GLY A 304 4.67 -14.04 -7.91
C GLY A 304 5.25 -12.61 -7.84
N ARG A 305 4.82 -11.77 -8.79
CA ARG A 305 5.10 -10.34 -8.80
C ARG A 305 4.07 -9.58 -7.93
N PRO A 306 4.45 -8.47 -7.33
CA PRO A 306 3.51 -7.64 -6.57
C PRO A 306 2.44 -7.07 -7.51
N ILE A 307 1.24 -6.97 -7.00
CA ILE A 307 0.19 -6.17 -7.63
C ILE A 307 0.67 -4.71 -7.69
N PRO A 308 0.43 -3.99 -8.80
CA PRO A 308 0.75 -2.57 -8.89
C PRO A 308 0.18 -1.79 -7.70
N SER A 309 0.97 -0.92 -7.08
CA SER A 309 0.50 -0.06 -6.00
C SER A 309 -0.60 0.90 -6.52
N LEU A 310 -1.42 1.42 -5.62
CA LEU A 310 -2.38 2.48 -5.98
C LEU A 310 -1.65 3.67 -6.58
N GLN A 311 -0.52 4.06 -5.98
CA GLN A 311 0.30 5.17 -6.46
C GLN A 311 0.80 4.95 -7.90
N SER A 312 1.23 3.72 -8.26
CA SER A 312 1.77 3.44 -9.60
C SER A 312 0.71 3.50 -10.72
N ILE A 313 -0.57 3.38 -10.38
CA ILE A 313 -1.69 3.44 -11.33
C ILE A 313 -2.51 4.74 -11.17
N ASP A 314 -2.16 5.60 -10.22
CA ASP A 314 -2.78 6.90 -10.02
C ASP A 314 -2.32 7.90 -11.09
N LYS A 315 -3.25 8.38 -11.90
CA LYS A 315 -2.99 9.41 -12.93
C LYS A 315 -3.37 10.82 -12.51
N GLN A 316 -3.99 10.98 -11.34
CA GLN A 316 -4.56 12.25 -10.90
C GLN A 316 -3.86 12.87 -9.69
N GLY A 317 -2.85 12.20 -9.14
CA GLY A 317 -2.13 12.68 -7.97
C GLY A 317 -2.99 12.69 -6.71
N ARG A 318 -3.74 11.62 -6.47
CA ARG A 318 -4.62 11.46 -5.31
C ARG A 318 -4.10 10.49 -4.26
N VAL A 319 -2.99 9.80 -4.55
CA VAL A 319 -2.41 8.80 -3.66
C VAL A 319 -1.15 9.34 -2.99
N ILE A 320 -1.16 9.33 -1.67
CA ILE A 320 0.03 9.48 -0.82
C ILE A 320 0.50 8.07 -0.49
N TYR A 321 1.68 7.69 -0.97
CA TYR A 321 2.26 6.38 -0.68
C TYR A 321 3.16 6.48 0.54
N THR A 322 3.06 5.52 1.45
CA THR A 322 3.92 5.41 2.64
C THR A 322 4.52 4.02 2.75
N ASN A 323 5.78 3.96 3.19
CA ASN A 323 6.45 2.70 3.50
C ASN A 323 7.47 2.89 4.63
N THR A 324 7.82 1.81 5.31
CA THR A 324 8.81 1.81 6.39
C THR A 324 9.74 0.62 6.30
N PHE A 325 11.00 0.80 6.73
CA PHE A 325 11.98 -0.27 6.83
C PHE A 325 11.92 -1.02 8.18
N SER A 326 10.83 -0.83 8.94
CA SER A 326 10.68 -1.44 10.27
C SER A 326 10.64 -2.97 10.24
N LYS A 327 10.15 -3.57 9.15
CA LYS A 327 10.10 -5.03 8.96
C LYS A 327 11.38 -5.59 8.35
N THR A 328 12.05 -4.82 7.50
CA THR A 328 13.27 -5.26 6.79
C THR A 328 14.54 -5.01 7.57
N LEU A 329 14.71 -3.82 8.16
CA LEU A 329 15.88 -3.46 8.96
C LEU A 329 15.65 -3.67 10.47
N GLY A 330 14.41 -3.60 10.91
CA GLY A 330 14.04 -3.68 12.32
C GLY A 330 13.45 -2.38 12.86
N PRO A 331 12.58 -2.46 13.87
CA PRO A 331 11.81 -1.33 14.37
C PRO A 331 12.65 -0.23 15.04
N ALA A 332 13.88 -0.56 15.47
CA ALA A 332 14.78 0.39 16.14
C ALA A 332 15.37 1.44 15.19
N PHE A 333 15.49 1.14 13.89
CA PHE A 333 16.08 2.06 12.91
C PHE A 333 15.21 3.28 12.62
N ARG A 334 13.90 3.18 12.87
CA ARG A 334 12.95 4.28 12.70
C ARG A 334 13.07 5.01 11.35
N LEU A 335 13.24 4.25 10.27
CA LEU A 335 13.32 4.78 8.92
C LEU A 335 12.03 4.47 8.15
N GLY A 336 11.41 5.49 7.59
CA GLY A 336 10.29 5.41 6.68
C GLY A 336 10.35 6.53 5.67
N TYR A 337 9.48 6.48 4.68
CA TYR A 337 9.34 7.53 3.67
C TYR A 337 7.91 7.59 3.16
N MET A 338 7.55 8.76 2.63
CA MET A 338 6.31 8.95 1.89
C MET A 338 6.61 9.54 0.52
N VAL A 339 5.78 9.20 -0.45
CA VAL A 339 5.78 9.80 -1.79
C VAL A 339 4.53 10.65 -1.89
N LEU A 340 4.73 11.95 -2.04
CA LEU A 340 3.65 12.92 -2.17
C LEU A 340 3.34 13.20 -3.65
N PRO A 341 2.07 13.36 -4.02
CA PRO A 341 1.73 14.02 -5.28
C PRO A 341 2.38 15.40 -5.37
N HIS A 342 2.75 15.84 -6.58
CA HIS A 342 3.45 17.12 -6.79
C HIS A 342 2.77 18.32 -6.11
N ALA A 343 1.45 18.43 -6.22
CA ALA A 343 0.70 19.52 -5.59
C ALA A 343 0.80 19.50 -4.05
N LEU A 344 0.79 18.30 -3.44
CA LEU A 344 0.97 18.14 -2.00
C LEU A 344 2.44 18.38 -1.60
N LYS A 345 3.40 18.02 -2.44
CA LYS A 345 4.81 18.32 -2.18
C LYS A 345 5.08 19.84 -2.17
N GLU A 346 4.53 20.57 -3.13
CA GLU A 346 4.62 22.04 -3.11
C GLU A 346 3.99 22.64 -1.84
N ARG A 347 2.85 22.09 -1.41
CA ARG A 347 2.21 22.50 -0.14
C ARG A 347 3.09 22.16 1.06
N PHE A 348 3.68 20.97 1.10
CA PHE A 348 4.62 20.53 2.13
C PHE A 348 5.79 21.50 2.26
N ASP A 349 6.42 21.86 1.15
CA ASP A 349 7.57 22.79 1.13
C ASP A 349 7.21 24.19 1.64
N LYS A 350 5.99 24.64 1.38
CA LYS A 350 5.50 25.94 1.85
C LYS A 350 5.08 25.95 3.33
N THR A 351 4.54 24.83 3.84
CA THR A 351 3.87 24.81 5.15
C THR A 351 4.59 23.99 6.22
N LEU A 352 5.37 22.98 5.83
CA LEU A 352 6.02 22.03 6.75
C LEU A 352 7.54 22.01 6.63
N SER A 353 8.13 22.99 5.93
CA SER A 353 9.59 23.11 5.76
C SER A 353 10.36 23.39 7.05
N PHE A 354 9.67 23.65 8.15
CA PHE A 354 10.27 23.80 9.48
C PHE A 354 10.65 22.46 10.14
N TYR A 355 10.15 21.32 9.64
CA TYR A 355 10.56 20.03 10.15
C TYR A 355 12.01 19.74 9.78
N SER A 356 12.77 19.27 10.76
CA SER A 356 14.09 18.70 10.51
C SER A 356 13.92 17.22 10.18
N CYS A 357 14.50 16.78 9.07
CA CYS A 357 14.57 15.35 8.78
C CYS A 357 15.55 14.67 9.74
N THR A 358 15.17 13.54 10.21
CA THR A 358 16.03 12.69 11.06
C THR A 358 16.93 11.81 10.22
#